data_36e37d2c6abb322f18c31f3086ead4bd
#
_entry.id   36e37d2c6abb322f18c31f3086ead4bd
#
_cell.length_a   1.000
_cell.length_b   1.000
_cell.length_c   1.000
_cell.angle_alpha   90.00
_cell.angle_beta   90.00
_cell.angle_gamma   90.00
#
_symmetry.space_group_name_H-M   'P 1'
#
loop_
_entity.id
_entity.type
_entity.pdbx_description
1 polymer ?
#
loop_
_entity_poly.entity_id
_entity_poly.type
_entity_poly.pdbx_seq_one_letter_code
_entity_poly.pdbx_strand_id
1 'polypeptide(L)'
;MNLIPSVIEKTSIGERVYDIYSRLLKDRIVFIGGEINDEVANAIISELLFLDSQSNDEISIYINSPGGRITSGMAIYDTMGFVKSPISTICIGMAASMASVLLASGDKGKRFILPNSEVMIHQPLGGVNGQATEIKIVADRILYLRNKLNKILSDKTGKDISEIEKDTERDYYLNASDALEYGLVDKIL
;
A
#
# COMPACT_ATOMS: atom_id res chain seq x y z
N MET A 1 -22.90 4.48 -5.13
CA MET A 1 -22.68 3.90 -6.48
C MET A 1 -21.40 4.54 -7.02
N ASN A 2 -20.31 3.79 -7.09
CA ASN A 2 -19.09 4.33 -7.67
C ASN A 2 -19.26 4.35 -9.20
N LEU A 3 -19.33 5.55 -9.78
CA LEU A 3 -19.36 5.74 -11.22
C LEU A 3 -17.95 5.47 -11.75
N ILE A 4 -17.75 4.34 -12.43
CA ILE A 4 -16.51 4.04 -13.14
C ILE A 4 -16.68 4.54 -14.58
N PRO A 5 -15.97 5.62 -14.99
CA PRO A 5 -16.10 6.16 -16.34
C PRO A 5 -15.50 5.21 -17.37
N SER A 6 -16.10 5.18 -18.56
CA SER A 6 -15.56 4.46 -19.71
C SER A 6 -14.88 5.43 -20.66
N VAL A 7 -13.79 4.96 -21.29
CA VAL A 7 -13.03 5.68 -22.30
C VAL A 7 -13.00 4.92 -23.62
N ILE A 8 -13.00 5.63 -24.75
CA ILE A 8 -12.90 5.06 -26.07
C ILE A 8 -11.51 5.33 -26.63
N GLU A 9 -10.77 4.28 -26.92
CA GLU A 9 -9.46 4.35 -27.57
C GLU A 9 -9.61 4.03 -29.05
N LYS A 10 -9.17 4.94 -29.94
CA LYS A 10 -9.12 4.70 -31.38
C LYS A 10 -7.83 3.98 -31.74
N THR A 11 -7.94 2.85 -32.39
CA THR A 11 -6.83 2.04 -32.89
C THR A 11 -6.89 1.92 -34.40
N SER A 12 -5.81 1.46 -35.02
CA SER A 12 -5.76 1.22 -36.47
C SER A 12 -6.77 0.19 -36.98
N ILE A 13 -7.32 -0.64 -36.06
CA ILE A 13 -8.28 -1.71 -36.38
C ILE A 13 -9.70 -1.43 -35.85
N GLY A 14 -9.96 -0.20 -35.33
CA GLY A 14 -11.27 0.21 -34.83
C GLY A 14 -11.24 0.87 -33.48
N GLU A 15 -12.42 1.06 -32.90
CA GLU A 15 -12.61 1.65 -31.58
C GLU A 15 -12.72 0.55 -30.51
N ARG A 16 -12.07 0.74 -29.37
CA ARG A 16 -12.18 -0.14 -28.20
C ARG A 16 -12.65 0.67 -26.99
N VAL A 17 -13.60 0.13 -26.25
CA VAL A 17 -14.12 0.69 -25.02
C VAL A 17 -13.44 0.01 -23.84
N TYR A 18 -12.94 0.80 -22.91
CA TYR A 18 -12.37 0.34 -21.63
C TYR A 18 -13.05 1.09 -20.48
N ASP A 19 -13.18 0.49 -19.31
CA ASP A 19 -13.28 1.28 -18.10
C ASP A 19 -11.94 1.97 -17.81
N ILE A 20 -11.96 3.04 -16.99
CA ILE A 20 -10.76 3.87 -16.78
C ILE A 20 -9.63 3.08 -16.11
N TYR A 21 -9.92 2.16 -15.17
CA TYR A 21 -8.90 1.37 -14.50
C TYR A 21 -8.25 0.37 -15.44
N SER A 22 -9.04 -0.35 -16.25
CA SER A 22 -8.54 -1.25 -17.31
C SER A 22 -7.68 -0.49 -18.32
N ARG A 23 -8.02 0.77 -18.64
CA ARG A 23 -7.21 1.57 -19.56
C ARG A 23 -5.88 1.97 -18.93
N LEU A 24 -5.87 2.41 -17.66
CA LEU A 24 -4.66 2.77 -16.93
C LEU A 24 -3.76 1.55 -16.67
N LEU A 25 -4.35 0.38 -16.45
CA LEU A 25 -3.62 -0.88 -16.30
C LEU A 25 -2.75 -1.20 -17.53
N LYS A 26 -3.19 -0.84 -18.75
CA LYS A 26 -2.36 -0.95 -19.97
C LYS A 26 -1.08 -0.11 -19.89
N ASP A 27 -1.11 1.00 -19.18
CA ASP A 27 0.06 1.86 -18.92
C ASP A 27 0.80 1.45 -17.64
N ARG A 28 0.51 0.25 -17.11
CA ARG A 28 1.10 -0.35 -15.91
C ARG A 28 0.83 0.46 -14.64
N ILE A 29 -0.33 1.09 -14.59
CA ILE A 29 -0.80 1.89 -13.46
C ILE A 29 -1.86 1.10 -12.69
N VAL A 30 -1.61 0.88 -11.40
CA VAL A 30 -2.48 0.18 -10.45
C VAL A 30 -2.94 1.17 -9.37
N PHE A 31 -4.18 1.05 -8.88
CA PHE A 31 -4.71 1.92 -7.84
C PHE A 31 -5.07 1.13 -6.58
N ILE A 32 -4.56 1.61 -5.43
CA ILE A 32 -5.04 1.22 -4.10
C ILE A 32 -5.88 2.37 -3.57
N GLY A 33 -7.18 2.31 -3.79
CA GLY A 33 -8.15 3.32 -3.38
C GLY A 33 -9.14 2.79 -2.35
N GLY A 34 -9.34 3.54 -1.24
CA GLY A 34 -10.25 3.14 -0.17
C GLY A 34 -9.67 2.07 0.77
N GLU A 35 -10.55 1.37 1.50
CA GLU A 35 -10.16 0.38 2.52
C GLU A 35 -9.58 -0.90 1.89
N ILE A 36 -8.46 -1.38 2.44
CA ILE A 36 -7.81 -2.62 2.03
C ILE A 36 -8.52 -3.81 2.69
N ASN A 37 -9.30 -4.53 1.90
CA ASN A 37 -9.96 -5.78 2.27
C ASN A 37 -9.50 -6.92 1.35
N ASP A 38 -10.08 -8.11 1.50
CA ASP A 38 -9.68 -9.28 0.72
C ASP A 38 -10.00 -9.14 -0.77
N GLU A 39 -11.12 -8.47 -1.12
CA GLU A 39 -11.51 -8.25 -2.53
C GLU A 39 -10.52 -7.30 -3.22
N VAL A 40 -10.21 -6.17 -2.57
CA VAL A 40 -9.21 -5.21 -3.07
C VAL A 40 -7.84 -5.88 -3.21
N ALA A 41 -7.42 -6.64 -2.19
CA ALA A 41 -6.13 -7.32 -2.24
C ALA A 41 -6.05 -8.33 -3.39
N ASN A 42 -7.08 -9.14 -3.60
CA ASN A 42 -7.11 -10.11 -4.69
C ASN A 42 -7.09 -9.42 -6.07
N ALA A 43 -7.77 -8.29 -6.24
CA ALA A 43 -7.71 -7.50 -7.47
C ALA A 43 -6.29 -7.00 -7.74
N ILE A 44 -5.67 -6.29 -6.77
CA ILE A 44 -4.32 -5.74 -6.89
C ILE A 44 -3.29 -6.85 -7.15
N ILE A 45 -3.36 -7.97 -6.44
CA ILE A 45 -2.46 -9.12 -6.65
C ILE A 45 -2.60 -9.64 -8.08
N SER A 46 -3.84 -9.79 -8.58
CA SER A 46 -4.09 -10.26 -9.95
C SER A 46 -3.54 -9.28 -11.00
N GLU A 47 -3.68 -7.97 -10.77
CA GLU A 47 -3.13 -6.93 -11.63
C GLU A 47 -1.59 -6.98 -11.66
N LEU A 48 -0.94 -7.09 -10.48
CA LEU A 48 0.52 -7.19 -10.39
C LEU A 48 1.05 -8.42 -11.11
N LEU A 49 0.46 -9.59 -10.89
CA LEU A 49 0.84 -10.84 -11.56
C LEU A 49 0.61 -10.78 -13.07
N PHE A 50 -0.51 -10.20 -13.50
CA PHE A 50 -0.80 -10.00 -14.92
C PHE A 50 0.25 -9.09 -15.56
N LEU A 51 0.55 -7.94 -14.98
CA LEU A 51 1.54 -6.99 -15.52
C LEU A 51 2.94 -7.60 -15.57
N ASP A 52 3.36 -8.30 -14.50
CA ASP A 52 4.66 -8.97 -14.45
C ASP A 52 4.80 -10.06 -15.51
N SER A 53 3.68 -10.74 -15.87
CA SER A 53 3.67 -11.75 -16.94
C SER A 53 3.82 -11.16 -18.34
N GLN A 54 3.54 -9.86 -18.53
CA GLN A 54 3.63 -9.18 -19.83
C GLN A 54 5.03 -8.65 -20.13
N SER A 55 5.66 -8.04 -19.15
CA SER A 55 7.05 -7.52 -19.24
C SER A 55 7.59 -7.25 -17.84
N ASN A 56 8.91 -7.04 -17.75
CA ASN A 56 9.56 -6.61 -16.50
C ASN A 56 9.70 -5.07 -16.41
N ASP A 57 8.88 -4.31 -17.13
CA ASP A 57 8.86 -2.85 -16.99
C ASP A 57 8.28 -2.43 -15.64
N GLU A 58 8.53 -1.19 -15.23
CA GLU A 58 8.05 -0.65 -13.97
C GLU A 58 6.51 -0.67 -13.86
N ILE A 59 6.01 -1.03 -12.68
CA ILE A 59 4.60 -0.92 -12.30
C ILE A 59 4.45 0.23 -11.31
N SER A 60 3.54 1.16 -11.59
CA SER A 60 3.25 2.32 -10.73
C SER A 60 1.98 2.07 -9.91
N ILE A 61 2.11 2.07 -8.58
CA ILE A 61 0.99 1.89 -7.66
C ILE A 61 0.63 3.25 -7.04
N TYR A 62 -0.53 3.79 -7.40
CA TYR A 62 -1.10 5.00 -6.81
C TYR A 62 -1.93 4.65 -5.58
N ILE A 63 -1.63 5.30 -4.45
CA ILE A 63 -2.20 4.97 -3.14
C ILE A 63 -2.99 6.16 -2.60
N ASN A 64 -4.30 5.94 -2.36
CA ASN A 64 -5.18 6.85 -1.62
C ASN A 64 -6.09 6.00 -0.71
N SER A 65 -5.55 5.61 0.45
CA SER A 65 -6.18 4.58 1.28
C SER A 65 -5.97 4.86 2.78
N PRO A 66 -7.02 4.69 3.59
CA PRO A 66 -6.90 4.72 5.05
C PRO A 66 -6.25 3.46 5.64
N GLY A 67 -5.82 2.51 4.80
CA GLY A 67 -5.38 1.20 5.25
C GLY A 67 -6.51 0.17 5.30
N GLY A 68 -6.42 -0.77 6.21
CA GLY A 68 -7.43 -1.83 6.35
C GLY A 68 -6.87 -3.12 6.92
N ARG A 69 -7.36 -4.26 6.46
CA ARG A 69 -7.01 -5.58 6.98
C ARG A 69 -5.54 -5.92 6.76
N ILE A 70 -4.81 -6.20 7.85
CA ILE A 70 -3.37 -6.47 7.81
C ILE A 70 -3.05 -7.69 6.94
N THR A 71 -3.83 -8.77 7.02
CA THR A 71 -3.58 -9.98 6.21
C THR A 71 -3.72 -9.72 4.72
N SER A 72 -4.70 -8.93 4.31
CA SER A 72 -4.92 -8.53 2.91
C SER A 72 -3.80 -7.62 2.42
N GLY A 73 -3.39 -6.65 3.24
CA GLY A 73 -2.25 -5.78 2.91
C GLY A 73 -0.91 -6.53 2.85
N MET A 74 -0.69 -7.51 3.74
CA MET A 74 0.51 -8.36 3.68
C MET A 74 0.55 -9.24 2.44
N ALA A 75 -0.59 -9.68 1.91
CA ALA A 75 -0.64 -10.42 0.66
C ALA A 75 -0.22 -9.54 -0.53
N ILE A 76 -0.63 -8.26 -0.55
CA ILE A 76 -0.14 -7.28 -1.55
C ILE A 76 1.36 -7.06 -1.36
N TYR A 77 1.81 -6.80 -0.13
CA TYR A 77 3.22 -6.58 0.21
C TYR A 77 4.14 -7.71 -0.29
N ASP A 78 3.77 -8.94 0.02
CA ASP A 78 4.54 -10.11 -0.38
C ASP A 78 4.53 -10.28 -1.92
N THR A 79 3.42 -9.94 -2.59
CA THR A 79 3.33 -9.97 -4.06
C THR A 79 4.20 -8.88 -4.70
N MET A 80 4.23 -7.66 -4.14
CA MET A 80 5.15 -6.59 -4.59
C MET A 80 6.62 -7.04 -4.54
N GLY A 81 7.00 -7.81 -3.50
CA GLY A 81 8.35 -8.36 -3.38
C GLY A 81 8.60 -9.62 -4.22
N PHE A 82 7.55 -10.29 -4.69
CA PHE A 82 7.63 -11.53 -5.48
C PHE A 82 7.78 -11.28 -6.98
N VAL A 83 7.11 -10.26 -7.52
CA VAL A 83 7.17 -9.92 -8.94
C VAL A 83 8.57 -9.42 -9.31
N LYS A 84 8.95 -9.59 -10.57
CA LYS A 84 10.25 -9.16 -11.12
C LYS A 84 10.24 -7.72 -11.58
N SER A 85 9.06 -7.22 -11.94
CA SER A 85 8.86 -5.83 -12.35
C SER A 85 9.20 -4.88 -11.21
N PRO A 86 9.97 -3.82 -11.42
CA PRO A 86 10.19 -2.79 -10.43
C PRO A 86 8.87 -2.15 -9.99
N ILE A 87 8.71 -1.91 -8.70
CA ILE A 87 7.49 -1.32 -8.14
C ILE A 87 7.75 0.12 -7.70
N SER A 88 7.05 1.05 -8.32
CA SER A 88 6.97 2.45 -7.90
C SER A 88 5.69 2.67 -7.09
N THR A 89 5.77 3.42 -5.99
CA THR A 89 4.61 3.77 -5.16
C THR A 89 4.44 5.28 -5.08
N ILE A 90 3.21 5.75 -5.22
CA ILE A 90 2.88 7.18 -5.24
C ILE A 90 1.71 7.45 -4.28
N CYS A 91 1.94 8.17 -3.19
CA CYS A 91 0.86 8.63 -2.33
C CYS A 91 0.15 9.83 -2.94
N ILE A 92 -1.17 9.69 -3.15
CA ILE A 92 -2.08 10.75 -3.60
C ILE A 92 -3.20 10.91 -2.57
N GLY A 93 -3.25 12.03 -1.85
CA GLY A 93 -4.20 12.25 -0.75
C GLY A 93 -3.72 11.64 0.56
N MET A 94 -3.92 10.33 0.78
CA MET A 94 -3.54 9.68 2.05
C MET A 94 -2.98 8.28 1.85
N ALA A 95 -1.96 7.94 2.64
CA ALA A 95 -1.54 6.55 2.85
C ALA A 95 -1.45 6.28 4.36
N ALA A 96 -2.51 5.69 4.94
CA ALA A 96 -2.59 5.47 6.38
C ALA A 96 -2.51 3.98 6.76
N SER A 97 -1.99 3.68 7.95
CA SER A 97 -1.98 2.33 8.52
C SER A 97 -1.32 1.31 7.56
N MET A 98 -2.01 0.24 7.20
CA MET A 98 -1.47 -0.76 6.26
C MET A 98 -1.07 -0.16 4.90
N ALA A 99 -1.74 0.92 4.44
CA ALA A 99 -1.38 1.59 3.19
C ALA A 99 -0.04 2.33 3.29
N SER A 100 0.35 2.85 4.46
CA SER A 100 1.67 3.45 4.68
C SER A 100 2.80 2.42 4.57
N VAL A 101 2.54 1.19 5.01
CA VAL A 101 3.47 0.07 4.85
C VAL A 101 3.65 -0.27 3.38
N LEU A 102 2.57 -0.31 2.59
CA LEU A 102 2.64 -0.54 1.14
C LEU A 102 3.37 0.59 0.42
N LEU A 103 3.10 1.86 0.79
CA LEU A 103 3.81 3.02 0.25
C LEU A 103 5.32 2.91 0.48
N ALA A 104 5.73 2.64 1.72
CA ALA A 104 7.14 2.48 2.07
C ALA A 104 7.80 1.26 1.41
N SER A 105 7.02 0.35 0.84
CA SER A 105 7.49 -0.93 0.28
C SER A 105 7.79 -0.89 -1.21
N GLY A 106 7.54 0.23 -1.89
CA GLY A 106 8.08 0.46 -3.23
C GLY A 106 9.61 0.31 -3.27
N ASP A 107 10.16 0.12 -4.45
CA ASP A 107 11.60 0.01 -4.63
C ASP A 107 12.31 1.29 -4.20
N LYS A 108 13.51 1.13 -3.66
CA LYS A 108 14.30 2.28 -3.19
C LYS A 108 14.57 3.27 -4.33
N GLY A 109 14.28 4.54 -4.07
CA GLY A 109 14.34 5.62 -5.08
C GLY A 109 13.06 5.78 -5.91
N LYS A 110 12.05 4.92 -5.70
CA LYS A 110 10.78 4.89 -6.44
C LYS A 110 9.54 5.05 -5.56
N ARG A 111 9.70 5.63 -4.36
CA ARG A 111 8.61 5.89 -3.43
C ARG A 111 8.32 7.40 -3.43
N PHE A 112 7.13 7.78 -3.84
CA PHE A 112 6.77 9.17 -4.09
C PHE A 112 5.56 9.61 -3.27
N ILE A 113 5.45 10.93 -3.08
CA ILE A 113 4.29 11.57 -2.45
C ILE A 113 3.98 12.89 -3.14
N LEU A 114 2.70 13.22 -3.30
CA LEU A 114 2.28 14.54 -3.76
C LEU A 114 2.36 15.57 -2.62
N PRO A 115 2.58 16.88 -2.93
CA PRO A 115 2.88 17.90 -1.91
C PRO A 115 1.82 18.08 -0.82
N ASN A 116 0.55 17.82 -1.13
CA ASN A 116 -0.58 17.98 -0.20
C ASN A 116 -1.09 16.63 0.35
N SER A 117 -0.34 15.56 0.14
CA SER A 117 -0.67 14.23 0.66
C SER A 117 -0.07 14.04 2.04
N GLU A 118 -0.64 13.10 2.79
CA GLU A 118 -0.20 12.76 4.12
C GLU A 118 -0.02 11.25 4.30
N VAL A 119 0.83 10.88 5.23
CA VAL A 119 1.05 9.48 5.64
C VAL A 119 0.72 9.37 7.12
N MET A 120 0.09 8.28 7.53
CA MET A 120 -0.15 7.98 8.94
C MET A 120 0.33 6.57 9.27
N ILE A 121 1.14 6.47 10.30
CA ILE A 121 1.60 5.20 10.87
C ILE A 121 1.03 5.02 12.28
N HIS A 122 0.69 3.79 12.62
CA HIS A 122 0.23 3.41 13.95
C HIS A 122 0.32 1.90 14.17
N GLN A 123 0.19 1.46 15.42
CA GLN A 123 0.12 0.05 15.75
C GLN A 123 -1.20 -0.60 15.29
N PRO A 124 -1.24 -1.96 15.12
CA PRO A 124 -2.47 -2.66 14.79
C PRO A 124 -3.60 -2.38 15.78
N LEU A 125 -4.80 -2.13 15.23
CA LEU A 125 -6.03 -2.08 16.01
C LEU A 125 -6.65 -3.48 16.07
N GLY A 126 -7.20 -3.85 17.22
CA GLY A 126 -7.91 -5.11 17.38
C GLY A 126 -8.54 -5.21 18.76
N GLY A 127 -9.49 -6.12 18.87
CA GLY A 127 -10.16 -6.42 20.13
C GLY A 127 -10.81 -7.81 20.07
N VAL A 128 -11.11 -8.38 21.23
CA VAL A 128 -11.76 -9.69 21.33
C VAL A 128 -12.55 -9.78 22.63
N ASN A 129 -13.69 -10.44 22.54
CA ASN A 129 -14.47 -10.89 23.69
C ASN A 129 -14.53 -12.43 23.66
N GLY A 130 -14.34 -13.08 24.81
CA GLY A 130 -14.35 -14.54 24.88
C GLY A 130 -13.76 -15.05 26.18
N GLN A 131 -13.42 -16.32 26.20
CA GLN A 131 -12.74 -16.95 27.33
C GLN A 131 -11.29 -16.45 27.45
N ALA A 132 -10.72 -16.51 28.65
CA ALA A 132 -9.37 -16.02 28.92
C ALA A 132 -8.31 -16.56 27.96
N THR A 133 -8.40 -17.82 27.58
CA THR A 133 -7.48 -18.45 26.61
C THR A 133 -7.63 -17.86 25.21
N GLU A 134 -8.85 -17.60 24.75
CA GLU A 134 -9.11 -16.98 23.44
C GLU A 134 -8.60 -15.54 23.40
N ILE A 135 -8.84 -14.77 24.49
CA ILE A 135 -8.33 -13.40 24.65
C ILE A 135 -6.80 -13.40 24.54
N LYS A 136 -6.13 -14.34 25.22
CA LYS A 136 -4.67 -14.45 25.16
C LYS A 136 -4.17 -14.76 23.75
N ILE A 137 -4.78 -15.70 23.04
CA ILE A 137 -4.40 -16.06 21.66
C ILE A 137 -4.48 -14.84 20.74
N VAL A 138 -5.58 -14.07 20.82
CA VAL A 138 -5.74 -12.87 19.98
C VAL A 138 -4.76 -11.75 20.37
N ALA A 139 -4.55 -11.56 21.67
CA ALA A 139 -3.56 -10.58 22.14
C ALA A 139 -2.14 -10.91 21.66
N ASP A 140 -1.72 -12.17 21.82
CA ASP A 140 -0.39 -12.62 21.33
C ASP A 140 -0.26 -12.42 19.82
N ARG A 141 -1.33 -12.67 19.04
CA ARG A 141 -1.34 -12.43 17.59
C ARG A 141 -1.23 -10.95 17.24
N ILE A 142 -1.93 -10.06 17.96
CA ILE A 142 -1.84 -8.61 17.73
C ILE A 142 -0.40 -8.13 17.99
N LEU A 143 0.21 -8.57 19.09
CA LEU A 143 1.60 -8.23 19.42
C LEU A 143 2.59 -8.75 18.38
N TYR A 144 2.40 -9.96 17.87
CA TYR A 144 3.19 -10.51 16.78
C TYR A 144 3.09 -9.64 15.51
N LEU A 145 1.86 -9.24 15.11
CA LEU A 145 1.65 -8.39 13.94
C LEU A 145 2.25 -6.99 14.12
N ARG A 146 2.13 -6.40 15.31
CA ARG A 146 2.78 -5.14 15.67
C ARG A 146 4.29 -5.22 15.43
N ASN A 147 4.94 -6.21 16.01
CA ASN A 147 6.39 -6.39 15.86
C ASN A 147 6.78 -6.60 14.39
N LYS A 148 6.00 -7.38 13.64
CA LYS A 148 6.24 -7.63 12.21
C LYS A 148 6.16 -6.34 11.40
N LEU A 149 5.11 -5.53 11.58
CA LEU A 149 4.91 -4.27 10.85
C LEU A 149 5.97 -3.23 11.22
N ASN A 150 6.30 -3.09 12.53
CA ASN A 150 7.36 -2.20 12.97
C ASN A 150 8.72 -2.58 12.38
N LYS A 151 9.02 -3.88 12.30
CA LYS A 151 10.24 -4.37 11.65
C LYS A 151 10.28 -4.00 10.16
N ILE A 152 9.17 -4.16 9.45
CA ILE A 152 9.07 -3.77 8.03
C ILE A 152 9.30 -2.26 7.89
N LEU A 153 8.64 -1.43 8.70
CA LEU A 153 8.84 0.02 8.65
C LEU A 153 10.28 0.41 8.95
N SER A 154 10.91 -0.18 9.98
CA SER A 154 12.32 0.02 10.30
C SER A 154 13.23 -0.31 9.11
N ASP A 155 13.04 -1.47 8.49
CA ASP A 155 13.84 -1.92 7.34
C ASP A 155 13.66 -1.00 6.11
N LYS A 156 12.45 -0.47 5.90
CA LYS A 156 12.13 0.36 4.74
C LYS A 156 12.53 1.84 4.91
N THR A 157 12.47 2.36 6.15
CA THR A 157 12.84 3.76 6.45
C THR A 157 14.29 3.91 6.84
N GLY A 158 14.92 2.86 7.35
CA GLY A 158 16.27 2.90 7.93
C GLY A 158 16.31 3.43 9.37
N LYS A 159 15.16 3.70 9.98
CA LYS A 159 15.07 4.14 11.38
C LYS A 159 15.26 2.98 12.33
N ASP A 160 15.76 3.31 13.53
CA ASP A 160 15.85 2.34 14.62
C ASP A 160 14.47 1.80 15.00
N ILE A 161 14.41 0.50 15.31
CA ILE A 161 13.18 -0.17 15.68
C ILE A 161 12.51 0.47 16.90
N SER A 162 13.26 0.96 17.86
CA SER A 162 12.75 1.62 19.05
C SER A 162 12.10 2.97 18.76
N GLU A 163 12.57 3.69 17.73
CA GLU A 163 11.94 4.92 17.24
C GLU A 163 10.60 4.60 16.57
N ILE A 164 10.59 3.59 15.68
CA ILE A 164 9.34 3.12 15.04
C ILE A 164 8.32 2.66 16.07
N GLU A 165 8.72 1.90 17.09
CA GLU A 165 7.83 1.42 18.14
C GLU A 165 7.20 2.57 18.93
N LYS A 166 7.96 3.61 19.22
CA LYS A 166 7.49 4.82 19.89
C LYS A 166 6.51 5.60 19.03
N ASP A 167 6.85 5.83 17.76
CA ASP A 167 6.05 6.66 16.86
C ASP A 167 4.75 5.97 16.45
N THR A 168 4.76 4.63 16.32
CA THR A 168 3.55 3.85 16.01
C THR A 168 2.65 3.57 17.21
N GLU A 169 3.02 3.97 18.44
CA GLU A 169 2.21 3.72 19.65
C GLU A 169 0.82 4.39 19.58
N ARG A 170 0.71 5.50 18.84
CA ARG A 170 -0.54 6.22 18.53
C ARG A 170 -0.50 6.68 17.08
N ASP A 171 -1.60 7.21 16.58
CA ASP A 171 -1.67 7.78 15.23
C ASP A 171 -0.62 8.87 15.08
N TYR A 172 0.33 8.65 14.19
CA TYR A 172 1.40 9.58 13.88
C TYR A 172 1.29 10.03 12.43
N TYR A 173 0.84 11.28 12.26
CA TYR A 173 0.62 11.89 10.95
C TYR A 173 1.86 12.63 10.49
N LEU A 174 2.22 12.41 9.23
CA LEU A 174 3.34 13.04 8.55
C LEU A 174 2.85 13.71 7.26
N ASN A 175 3.11 14.99 7.10
CA ASN A 175 2.95 15.66 5.81
C ASN A 175 4.02 15.17 4.81
N ALA A 176 3.98 15.68 3.56
CA ALA A 176 4.88 15.21 2.52
C ALA A 176 6.38 15.40 2.87
N SER A 177 6.73 16.53 3.52
CA SER A 177 8.11 16.83 3.92
C SER A 177 8.56 15.92 5.06
N ASP A 178 7.69 15.72 6.06
CA ASP A 178 7.96 14.85 7.19
C ASP A 178 8.09 13.38 6.74
N ALA A 179 7.24 12.92 5.82
CA ALA A 179 7.31 11.56 5.26
C ALA A 179 8.60 11.31 4.47
N LEU A 180 9.12 12.33 3.77
CA LEU A 180 10.41 12.28 3.09
C LEU A 180 11.56 12.21 4.11
N GLU A 181 11.57 13.07 5.12
CA GLU A 181 12.61 13.09 6.17
C GLU A 181 12.58 11.80 7.00
N TYR A 182 11.39 11.26 7.24
CA TYR A 182 11.20 10.00 7.94
C TYR A 182 11.71 8.79 7.16
N GLY A 183 11.83 8.89 5.83
CA GLY A 183 12.28 7.82 4.95
C GLY A 183 11.17 6.89 4.46
N LEU A 184 9.90 7.27 4.64
CA LEU A 184 8.74 6.54 4.09
C LEU A 184 8.63 6.68 2.58
N VAL A 185 9.12 7.80 2.05
CA VAL A 185 9.19 8.10 0.61
C VAL A 185 10.57 8.62 0.23
N ASP A 186 10.88 8.61 -1.05
CA ASP A 186 12.19 9.03 -1.59
C ASP A 186 12.14 10.43 -2.22
N LYS A 187 10.93 10.91 -2.60
CA LYS A 187 10.79 12.21 -3.28
C LYS A 187 9.36 12.74 -3.20
N ILE A 188 9.22 14.07 -3.10
CA ILE A 188 7.98 14.82 -3.32
C ILE A 188 7.93 15.19 -4.80
N LEU A 189 6.80 14.89 -5.49
CA LEU A 189 6.60 15.14 -6.92
C LEU A 189 6.07 16.56 -7.19
#